data_0782a4e22c8103df6f275855bc726311
#
_entry.id   0782a4e22c8103df6f275855bc726311
#
_cell.length_a   1.000
_cell.length_b   1.000
_cell.length_c   1.000
_cell.angle_alpha   90.00
_cell.angle_beta   90.00
_cell.angle_gamma   90.00
#
_symmetry.space_group_name_H-M   'P 1'
#
loop_
_entity.id
_entity.type
_entity.pdbx_description
1 polymer ?
#
loop_
_entity_poly.entity_id
_entity_poly.type
_entity_poly.pdbx_seq_one_letter_code
_entity_poly.pdbx_strand_id
1 'polypeptide(L)'
;MKKRVLPVCFILMAFVSGPGVWAQTTDASGDHTAPSYDMKAQSLVDLERVQKKFVDLANALPADKMTWRPSTDSRSFAELFLHVAGERYAILKLMGAAAPEGFDTRAFEKTTTDKAKIVDELNKSWEFSKKTIDGMTNADFAKLIPKLGPQANAGDVVYILVADAHEHLGQSIAYARVNGIVPPWTAEAQKKAAEKKPEQK
;
A
#
# COMPACT_ATOMS: atom_id res chain seq x y z
N MET A 1 -47.50 46.30 31.16
CA MET A 1 -46.65 45.23 30.56
C MET A 1 -45.28 45.83 30.25
N LYS A 2 -44.29 45.58 31.08
CA LYS A 2 -42.91 46.13 30.90
C LYS A 2 -42.08 45.08 30.16
N LYS A 3 -41.66 45.39 28.90
CA LYS A 3 -40.74 44.55 28.09
C LYS A 3 -39.33 44.75 28.64
N ARG A 4 -38.71 43.68 29.16
CA ARG A 4 -37.30 43.63 29.52
C ARG A 4 -36.48 43.33 28.27
N VAL A 5 -35.61 44.24 27.88
CA VAL A 5 -34.61 44.03 26.82
C VAL A 5 -33.34 43.54 27.53
N LEU A 6 -32.88 42.34 27.21
CA LEU A 6 -31.57 41.82 27.64
C LEU A 6 -30.51 42.39 26.73
N PRO A 7 -29.37 42.85 27.25
CA PRO A 7 -28.24 43.24 26.44
C PRO A 7 -27.51 41.97 25.96
N VAL A 8 -27.30 41.90 24.63
CA VAL A 8 -26.44 40.88 23.99
C VAL A 8 -25.00 41.35 24.17
N CYS A 9 -24.25 40.68 25.05
CA CYS A 9 -22.79 40.88 25.14
C CYS A 9 -22.11 40.20 23.93
N PHE A 10 -21.61 41.04 23.01
CA PHE A 10 -20.66 40.63 21.98
C PHE A 10 -19.29 40.41 22.65
N ILE A 11 -18.91 39.11 22.79
CA ILE A 11 -17.53 38.78 23.14
C ILE A 11 -16.71 38.82 21.84
N LEU A 12 -15.89 39.89 21.73
CA LEU A 12 -14.88 40.00 20.68
C LEU A 12 -13.74 39.04 21.03
N MET A 13 -13.74 37.86 20.39
CA MET A 13 -12.53 37.01 20.39
C MET A 13 -11.48 37.65 19.48
N ALA A 14 -10.48 38.30 20.10
CA ALA A 14 -9.28 38.66 19.40
C ALA A 14 -8.45 37.43 19.05
N PHE A 15 -8.47 37.04 17.79
CA PHE A 15 -7.52 36.07 17.26
C PHE A 15 -6.14 36.72 17.24
N VAL A 16 -5.30 36.41 18.23
CA VAL A 16 -3.88 36.65 18.17
C VAL A 16 -3.26 35.66 17.22
N SER A 17 -3.20 36.00 15.94
CA SER A 17 -2.38 35.29 14.96
C SER A 17 -0.91 35.65 15.20
N GLY A 18 -0.28 34.92 16.13
CA GLY A 18 1.18 34.95 16.21
C GLY A 18 1.76 34.29 14.96
N PRO A 19 2.78 34.85 14.31
CA PRO A 19 3.49 34.16 13.25
C PRO A 19 4.11 32.88 13.86
N GLY A 20 3.59 31.73 13.45
CA GLY A 20 4.23 30.46 13.76
C GLY A 20 5.60 30.44 13.10
N VAL A 21 6.62 30.74 13.91
CA VAL A 21 8.01 30.56 13.51
C VAL A 21 8.22 29.02 13.45
N TRP A 22 8.03 28.47 12.27
CA TRP A 22 8.58 27.15 11.98
C TRP A 22 10.10 27.32 12.02
N ALA A 23 10.72 26.97 13.14
CA ALA A 23 12.16 26.88 13.22
C ALA A 23 12.62 25.78 12.27
N GLN A 24 12.97 26.19 11.04
CA GLN A 24 13.80 25.35 10.18
C GLN A 24 15.16 25.27 10.87
N THR A 25 15.48 24.11 11.41
CA THR A 25 16.86 23.83 11.79
C THR A 25 17.66 23.81 10.48
N THR A 26 18.32 24.89 10.17
CA THR A 26 19.30 24.95 9.09
C THR A 26 20.46 24.08 9.51
N ASP A 27 20.58 22.89 8.89
CA ASP A 27 21.79 22.11 8.98
C ASP A 27 22.92 22.93 8.33
N ALA A 28 23.97 23.18 9.10
CA ALA A 28 25.10 24.01 8.67
C ALA A 28 26.00 23.34 7.59
N SER A 29 25.59 22.18 7.07
CA SER A 29 26.35 21.42 6.05
C SER A 29 26.22 21.96 4.62
N GLY A 30 25.38 22.95 4.39
CA GLY A 30 25.42 23.75 3.15
C GLY A 30 24.80 23.16 1.91
N ASP A 31 24.23 21.96 1.94
CA ASP A 31 23.43 21.44 0.80
C ASP A 31 21.96 21.84 0.99
N HIS A 32 21.56 22.93 0.35
CA HIS A 32 20.17 23.44 0.36
C HIS A 32 19.35 22.94 -0.85
N THR A 33 19.84 21.99 -1.62
CA THR A 33 19.04 21.37 -2.68
C THR A 33 17.95 20.50 -2.06
N ALA A 34 16.69 20.78 -2.40
CA ALA A 34 15.62 19.89 -2.05
C ALA A 34 15.91 18.50 -2.63
N PRO A 35 15.76 17.40 -1.87
CA PRO A 35 15.96 16.08 -2.40
C PRO A 35 15.04 15.90 -3.61
N SER A 36 15.60 15.48 -4.75
CA SER A 36 14.81 15.16 -5.92
C SER A 36 13.98 13.91 -5.63
N TYR A 37 12.65 14.00 -5.81
CA TYR A 37 11.80 12.83 -5.69
C TYR A 37 11.96 11.94 -6.92
N ASP A 38 12.50 10.75 -6.75
CA ASP A 38 12.58 9.72 -7.78
C ASP A 38 11.39 8.75 -7.60
N MET A 39 10.32 8.97 -8.39
CA MET A 39 9.12 8.16 -8.35
C MET A 39 9.41 6.68 -8.61
N LYS A 40 10.29 6.37 -9.57
CA LYS A 40 10.66 5.00 -9.91
C LYS A 40 11.33 4.30 -8.74
N ALA A 41 12.41 4.89 -8.20
CA ALA A 41 13.14 4.32 -7.09
C ALA A 41 12.25 4.15 -5.85
N GLN A 42 11.46 5.17 -5.53
CA GLN A 42 10.56 5.15 -4.39
C GLN A 42 9.45 4.10 -4.53
N SER A 43 8.86 3.97 -5.73
CA SER A 43 7.83 2.95 -6.00
C SER A 43 8.38 1.54 -5.87
N LEU A 44 9.60 1.28 -6.36
CA LEU A 44 10.23 -0.03 -6.22
C LEU A 44 10.51 -0.38 -4.76
N VAL A 45 11.05 0.56 -3.98
CA VAL A 45 11.30 0.37 -2.53
C VAL A 45 10.00 0.07 -1.78
N ASP A 46 8.93 0.79 -2.11
CA ASP A 46 7.64 0.62 -1.44
C ASP A 46 6.96 -0.69 -1.81
N LEU A 47 6.92 -1.02 -3.10
CA LEU A 47 6.37 -2.29 -3.60
C LEU A 47 7.15 -3.50 -3.07
N GLU A 48 8.48 -3.45 -2.96
CA GLU A 48 9.28 -4.52 -2.37
C GLU A 48 8.92 -4.75 -0.90
N ARG A 49 8.74 -3.66 -0.14
CA ARG A 49 8.31 -3.71 1.25
C ARG A 49 6.92 -4.33 1.41
N VAL A 50 5.99 -3.97 0.53
CA VAL A 50 4.63 -4.52 0.51
C VAL A 50 4.66 -5.98 0.09
N GLN A 51 5.43 -6.35 -0.94
CA GLN A 51 5.63 -7.73 -1.39
C GLN A 51 6.10 -8.63 -0.24
N LYS A 52 7.15 -8.20 0.47
CA LYS A 52 7.64 -8.95 1.63
C LYS A 52 6.53 -9.20 2.64
N LYS A 53 5.70 -8.21 2.93
CA LYS A 53 4.59 -8.34 3.88
C LYS A 53 3.52 -9.32 3.38
N PHE A 54 3.19 -9.34 2.08
CA PHE A 54 2.26 -10.33 1.53
C PHE A 54 2.79 -11.74 1.68
N VAL A 55 4.06 -11.98 1.33
CA VAL A 55 4.69 -13.30 1.46
C VAL A 55 4.79 -13.73 2.93
N ASP A 56 5.23 -12.85 3.81
CA ASP A 56 5.31 -13.13 5.24
C ASP A 56 3.93 -13.49 5.82
N LEU A 57 2.90 -12.76 5.43
CA LEU A 57 1.54 -13.00 5.91
C LEU A 57 0.97 -14.30 5.34
N ALA A 58 1.15 -14.58 4.04
CA ALA A 58 0.72 -15.83 3.42
C ALA A 58 1.38 -17.05 4.09
N ASN A 59 2.67 -16.94 4.41
CA ASN A 59 3.39 -18.00 5.13
C ASN A 59 2.91 -18.20 6.58
N ALA A 60 2.51 -17.12 7.26
CA ALA A 60 2.02 -17.17 8.64
C ALA A 60 0.60 -17.74 8.75
N LEU A 61 -0.18 -17.74 7.67
CA LEU A 61 -1.52 -18.30 7.67
C LEU A 61 -1.48 -19.84 7.75
N PRO A 62 -2.31 -20.49 8.59
CA PRO A 62 -2.59 -21.91 8.49
C PRO A 62 -3.18 -22.27 7.11
N ALA A 63 -2.85 -23.46 6.59
CA ALA A 63 -3.30 -23.86 5.25
C ALA A 63 -4.83 -23.94 5.12
N ASP A 64 -5.52 -24.36 6.17
CA ASP A 64 -6.99 -24.43 6.24
C ASP A 64 -7.66 -23.04 6.18
N LYS A 65 -6.93 -21.97 6.48
CA LYS A 65 -7.44 -20.60 6.39
C LYS A 65 -7.41 -20.01 4.98
N MET A 66 -6.72 -20.64 4.03
CA MET A 66 -6.64 -20.11 2.66
C MET A 66 -8.02 -19.95 1.99
N THR A 67 -9.00 -20.79 2.34
CA THR A 67 -10.37 -20.72 1.82
C THR A 67 -11.31 -19.84 2.64
N TRP A 68 -10.85 -19.34 3.80
CA TRP A 68 -11.67 -18.47 4.64
C TRP A 68 -11.94 -17.12 3.99
N ARG A 69 -13.17 -16.64 4.14
CA ARG A 69 -13.64 -15.33 3.67
C ARG A 69 -14.58 -14.70 4.70
N PRO A 70 -14.64 -13.36 4.82
CA PRO A 70 -15.51 -12.71 5.81
C PRO A 70 -17.01 -12.78 5.45
N SER A 71 -17.33 -12.91 4.16
CA SER A 71 -18.70 -13.07 3.64
C SER A 71 -18.67 -13.86 2.33
N THR A 72 -19.84 -14.34 1.89
CA THR A 72 -19.98 -15.06 0.61
C THR A 72 -19.52 -14.26 -0.60
N ASP A 73 -19.68 -12.94 -0.57
CA ASP A 73 -19.37 -12.04 -1.68
C ASP A 73 -17.94 -11.49 -1.63
N SER A 74 -17.20 -11.84 -0.57
CA SER A 74 -15.81 -11.42 -0.40
C SER A 74 -14.85 -12.45 -0.97
N ARG A 75 -13.67 -12.02 -1.42
CA ARG A 75 -12.56 -12.93 -1.73
C ARG A 75 -12.13 -13.71 -0.49
N SER A 76 -11.77 -14.98 -0.66
CA SER A 76 -11.01 -15.71 0.35
C SER A 76 -9.58 -15.21 0.44
N PHE A 77 -8.79 -15.66 1.43
CA PHE A 77 -7.37 -15.35 1.47
C PHE A 77 -6.63 -15.77 0.19
N ALA A 78 -6.90 -16.99 -0.30
CA ALA A 78 -6.29 -17.46 -1.53
C ALA A 78 -6.64 -16.57 -2.71
N GLU A 79 -7.93 -16.28 -2.91
CA GLU A 79 -8.39 -15.40 -3.98
C GLU A 79 -7.83 -14.00 -3.85
N LEU A 80 -7.68 -13.46 -2.64
CA LEU A 80 -7.14 -12.13 -2.39
C LEU A 80 -5.64 -12.05 -2.75
N PHE A 81 -4.84 -13.03 -2.34
CA PHE A 81 -3.42 -13.05 -2.69
C PHE A 81 -3.20 -13.27 -4.19
N LEU A 82 -3.99 -14.15 -4.81
CA LEU A 82 -3.94 -14.33 -6.26
C LEU A 82 -4.45 -13.11 -7.02
N HIS A 83 -5.44 -12.39 -6.48
CA HIS A 83 -5.88 -11.11 -7.02
C HIS A 83 -4.71 -10.12 -7.07
N VAL A 84 -4.01 -9.91 -5.96
CA VAL A 84 -2.82 -9.04 -5.90
C VAL A 84 -1.76 -9.45 -6.92
N ALA A 85 -1.50 -10.75 -7.05
CA ALA A 85 -0.56 -11.25 -8.05
C ALA A 85 -1.07 -10.99 -9.48
N GLY A 86 -2.37 -11.17 -9.72
CA GLY A 86 -3.02 -10.93 -11.01
C GLY A 86 -3.07 -9.46 -11.40
N GLU A 87 -3.39 -8.56 -10.45
CA GLU A 87 -3.43 -7.11 -10.69
C GLU A 87 -2.07 -6.56 -11.15
N ARG A 88 -0.97 -7.12 -10.68
CA ARG A 88 0.36 -6.75 -11.18
C ARG A 88 0.51 -6.97 -12.68
N TYR A 89 -0.02 -8.08 -13.20
CA TYR A 89 -0.03 -8.33 -14.65
C TYR A 89 -1.05 -7.42 -15.36
N ALA A 90 -2.25 -7.28 -14.81
CA ALA A 90 -3.34 -6.51 -15.41
C ALA A 90 -3.01 -5.01 -15.49
N ILE A 91 -2.52 -4.41 -14.40
CA ILE A 91 -2.21 -2.99 -14.31
C ILE A 91 -1.03 -2.65 -15.23
N LEU A 92 0.06 -3.41 -15.17
CA LEU A 92 1.25 -3.14 -16.00
C LEU A 92 1.01 -3.40 -17.49
N LYS A 93 0.03 -4.24 -17.84
CA LYS A 93 -0.44 -4.41 -19.23
C LYS A 93 -0.97 -3.09 -19.83
N LEU A 94 -1.47 -2.17 -19.01
CA LEU A 94 -1.91 -0.85 -19.47
C LEU A 94 -0.76 -0.05 -20.11
N MET A 95 0.48 -0.28 -19.65
CA MET A 95 1.70 0.32 -20.23
C MET A 95 2.29 -0.50 -21.39
N GLY A 96 1.66 -1.61 -21.79
CA GLY A 96 2.14 -2.50 -22.84
C GLY A 96 3.05 -3.63 -22.36
N ALA A 97 3.19 -3.86 -21.04
CA ALA A 97 3.90 -5.03 -20.55
C ALA A 97 3.16 -6.32 -20.91
N ALA A 98 3.90 -7.35 -21.36
CA ALA A 98 3.32 -8.61 -21.77
C ALA A 98 2.93 -9.45 -20.54
N ALA A 99 1.64 -9.54 -20.22
CA ALA A 99 1.13 -10.50 -19.24
C ALA A 99 1.35 -11.95 -19.74
N PRO A 100 1.33 -12.95 -18.84
CA PRO A 100 1.38 -14.36 -19.25
C PRO A 100 0.34 -14.71 -20.33
N GLU A 101 0.70 -15.64 -21.22
CA GLU A 101 -0.21 -16.05 -22.29
C GLU A 101 -1.53 -16.61 -21.71
N GLY A 102 -2.66 -16.20 -22.31
CA GLY A 102 -3.98 -16.63 -21.85
C GLY A 102 -4.40 -16.05 -20.49
N PHE A 103 -3.68 -15.07 -19.96
CA PHE A 103 -3.98 -14.50 -18.64
C PHE A 103 -5.37 -13.82 -18.62
N ASP A 104 -6.22 -14.29 -17.70
CA ASP A 104 -7.49 -13.68 -17.31
C ASP A 104 -7.51 -13.48 -15.79
N THR A 105 -7.71 -12.26 -15.35
CA THR A 105 -7.61 -11.88 -13.92
C THR A 105 -8.60 -12.65 -13.05
N ARG A 106 -9.84 -12.83 -13.50
CA ARG A 106 -10.88 -13.50 -12.71
C ARG A 106 -10.67 -15.00 -12.61
N ALA A 107 -10.21 -15.62 -13.69
CA ALA A 107 -9.84 -17.03 -13.70
C ALA A 107 -8.61 -17.27 -12.81
N PHE A 108 -7.63 -16.36 -12.88
CA PHE A 108 -6.38 -16.45 -12.13
C PHE A 108 -6.61 -16.47 -10.61
N GLU A 109 -7.53 -15.67 -10.09
CA GLU A 109 -7.90 -15.65 -8.67
C GLU A 109 -8.36 -17.01 -8.12
N LYS A 110 -8.80 -17.92 -8.97
CA LYS A 110 -9.39 -19.22 -8.62
C LYS A 110 -8.51 -20.41 -8.97
N THR A 111 -7.29 -20.19 -9.41
CA THR A 111 -6.42 -21.27 -9.91
C THR A 111 -5.97 -22.24 -8.84
N THR A 112 -5.84 -21.80 -7.58
CA THR A 112 -5.37 -22.66 -6.50
C THR A 112 -5.73 -22.12 -5.12
N THR A 113 -5.81 -23.02 -4.13
CA THR A 113 -5.84 -22.69 -2.70
C THR A 113 -4.59 -23.18 -1.97
N ASP A 114 -3.65 -23.77 -2.72
CA ASP A 114 -2.37 -24.24 -2.20
C ASP A 114 -1.48 -23.06 -1.83
N LYS A 115 -1.08 -22.98 -0.56
CA LYS A 115 -0.29 -21.88 -0.02
C LYS A 115 1.06 -21.71 -0.73
N ALA A 116 1.75 -22.80 -1.04
CA ALA A 116 3.06 -22.74 -1.68
C ALA A 116 2.96 -22.18 -3.10
N LYS A 117 1.93 -22.61 -3.85
CA LYS A 117 1.65 -22.08 -5.19
C LYS A 117 1.25 -20.61 -5.15
N ILE A 118 0.46 -20.19 -4.16
CA ILE A 118 0.09 -18.78 -3.97
C ILE A 118 1.32 -17.92 -3.71
N VAL A 119 2.22 -18.35 -2.82
CA VAL A 119 3.48 -17.64 -2.54
C VAL A 119 4.36 -17.57 -3.79
N ASP A 120 4.41 -18.65 -4.58
CA ASP A 120 5.14 -18.68 -5.85
C ASP A 120 4.57 -17.67 -6.86
N GLU A 121 3.24 -17.57 -7.01
CA GLU A 121 2.60 -16.59 -7.89
C GLU A 121 2.80 -15.13 -7.39
N LEU A 122 2.76 -14.87 -6.08
CA LEU A 122 3.13 -13.58 -5.51
C LEU A 122 4.57 -13.19 -5.89
N ASN A 123 5.50 -14.13 -5.82
CA ASN A 123 6.90 -13.87 -6.17
C ASN A 123 7.10 -13.66 -7.67
N LYS A 124 6.51 -14.51 -8.52
CA LYS A 124 6.58 -14.36 -9.98
C LYS A 124 6.04 -13.01 -10.46
N SER A 125 4.87 -12.64 -9.96
CA SER A 125 4.25 -11.36 -10.31
C SER A 125 5.04 -10.15 -9.79
N TRP A 126 5.72 -10.31 -8.65
CA TRP A 126 6.66 -9.30 -8.16
C TRP A 126 7.87 -9.13 -9.06
N GLU A 127 8.53 -10.22 -9.43
CA GLU A 127 9.68 -10.17 -10.35
C GLU A 127 9.30 -9.56 -11.70
N PHE A 128 8.11 -9.88 -12.21
CA PHE A 128 7.56 -9.24 -13.40
C PHE A 128 7.41 -7.72 -13.22
N SER A 129 6.82 -7.28 -12.11
CA SER A 129 6.61 -5.86 -11.80
C SER A 129 7.94 -5.13 -11.65
N LYS A 130 8.86 -5.70 -10.87
CA LYS A 130 10.19 -5.16 -10.65
C LYS A 130 10.94 -4.97 -11.96
N LYS A 131 11.01 -6.02 -12.78
CA LYS A 131 11.67 -5.96 -14.09
C LYS A 131 11.05 -4.92 -15.01
N THR A 132 9.71 -4.81 -15.03
CA THR A 132 8.99 -3.85 -15.88
C THR A 132 9.31 -2.42 -15.46
N ILE A 133 9.17 -2.10 -14.17
CA ILE A 133 9.38 -0.74 -13.65
C ILE A 133 10.87 -0.36 -13.70
N ASP A 134 11.77 -1.26 -13.35
CA ASP A 134 13.22 -1.01 -13.34
C ASP A 134 13.76 -0.71 -14.74
N GLY A 135 13.19 -1.34 -15.76
CA GLY A 135 13.51 -1.08 -17.16
C GLY A 135 13.01 0.27 -17.71
N MET A 136 12.15 1.01 -17.00
CA MET A 136 11.59 2.28 -17.46
C MET A 136 12.60 3.42 -17.32
N THR A 137 12.63 4.29 -18.33
CA THR A 137 13.29 5.60 -18.28
C THR A 137 12.34 6.69 -17.83
N ASN A 138 12.85 7.89 -17.50
CA ASN A 138 12.01 9.05 -17.19
C ASN A 138 11.05 9.41 -18.34
N ALA A 139 11.47 9.21 -19.59
CA ALA A 139 10.62 9.42 -20.77
C ALA A 139 9.47 8.39 -20.83
N ASP A 140 9.72 7.15 -20.41
CA ASP A 140 8.68 6.12 -20.34
C ASP A 140 7.64 6.46 -19.28
N PHE A 141 8.03 7.00 -18.13
CA PHE A 141 7.09 7.46 -17.11
C PHE A 141 6.15 8.56 -17.60
N ALA A 142 6.64 9.45 -18.47
CA ALA A 142 5.84 10.55 -19.04
C ALA A 142 4.94 10.12 -20.22
N LYS A 143 5.09 8.87 -20.71
CA LYS A 143 4.31 8.37 -21.86
C LYS A 143 2.83 8.31 -21.54
N LEU A 144 2.01 8.95 -22.36
CA LEU A 144 0.54 8.98 -22.17
C LEU A 144 -0.08 7.59 -22.31
N ILE A 145 -1.06 7.34 -21.43
CA ILE A 145 -1.89 6.12 -21.42
C ILE A 145 -3.37 6.52 -21.59
N PRO A 146 -3.82 6.80 -22.80
CA PRO A 146 -5.16 7.35 -23.07
C PRO A 146 -6.31 6.51 -22.52
N LYS A 147 -6.10 5.20 -22.31
CA LYS A 147 -7.10 4.30 -21.70
C LYS A 147 -7.47 4.68 -20.26
N LEU A 148 -6.58 5.37 -19.55
CA LEU A 148 -6.82 5.84 -18.17
C LEU A 148 -7.38 7.28 -18.14
N GLY A 149 -7.24 8.02 -19.24
CA GLY A 149 -7.69 9.40 -19.36
C GLY A 149 -6.75 10.21 -20.26
N PRO A 150 -7.19 11.40 -20.72
CA PRO A 150 -6.47 12.17 -21.74
C PRO A 150 -5.11 12.72 -21.25
N GLN A 151 -4.93 12.85 -19.95
CA GLN A 151 -3.69 13.35 -19.32
C GLN A 151 -2.93 12.28 -18.55
N ALA A 152 -3.51 11.06 -18.42
CA ALA A 152 -2.88 9.98 -17.66
C ALA A 152 -1.62 9.46 -18.38
N ASN A 153 -0.62 9.12 -17.61
CA ASN A 153 0.66 8.65 -18.10
C ASN A 153 1.11 7.34 -17.41
N ALA A 154 2.24 6.80 -17.79
CA ALA A 154 2.73 5.54 -17.24
C ALA A 154 3.13 5.67 -15.75
N GLY A 155 3.48 6.86 -15.27
CA GLY A 155 3.69 7.11 -13.84
C GLY A 155 2.39 6.92 -13.04
N ASP A 156 1.24 7.31 -13.60
CA ASP A 156 -0.06 7.07 -12.96
C ASP A 156 -0.36 5.56 -12.86
N VAL A 157 0.04 4.76 -13.86
CA VAL A 157 -0.11 3.29 -13.79
C VAL A 157 0.73 2.71 -12.64
N VAL A 158 1.97 3.17 -12.49
CA VAL A 158 2.83 2.74 -11.37
C VAL A 158 2.24 3.18 -10.02
N TYR A 159 1.70 4.40 -9.94
CA TYR A 159 1.02 4.89 -8.75
C TYR A 159 -0.22 4.04 -8.39
N ILE A 160 -1.04 3.68 -9.39
CA ILE A 160 -2.19 2.78 -9.21
C ILE A 160 -1.72 1.43 -8.66
N LEU A 161 -0.64 0.86 -9.19
CA LEU A 161 -0.09 -0.41 -8.71
C LEU A 161 0.35 -0.32 -7.24
N VAL A 162 0.97 0.79 -6.82
CA VAL A 162 1.35 1.03 -5.42
C VAL A 162 0.11 1.14 -4.54
N ALA A 163 -0.88 1.93 -4.95
CA ALA A 163 -2.12 2.15 -4.19
C ALA A 163 -2.90 0.84 -4.00
N ASP A 164 -3.08 0.07 -5.08
CA ASP A 164 -3.73 -1.24 -5.08
C ASP A 164 -3.04 -2.23 -4.12
N ALA A 165 -1.72 -2.31 -4.19
CA ALA A 165 -0.96 -3.18 -3.30
C ALA A 165 -1.17 -2.83 -1.81
N HIS A 166 -1.22 -1.55 -1.45
CA HIS A 166 -1.49 -1.10 -0.09
C HIS A 166 -2.93 -1.35 0.35
N GLU A 167 -3.92 -1.14 -0.52
CA GLU A 167 -5.33 -1.41 -0.25
C GLU A 167 -5.52 -2.89 0.11
N HIS A 168 -5.00 -3.79 -0.70
CA HIS A 168 -5.14 -5.22 -0.50
C HIS A 168 -4.26 -5.77 0.63
N LEU A 169 -3.12 -5.14 0.93
CA LEU A 169 -2.37 -5.48 2.13
C LEU A 169 -3.17 -5.13 3.39
N GLY A 170 -3.80 -3.95 3.42
CA GLY A 170 -4.69 -3.55 4.53
C GLY A 170 -5.84 -4.53 4.72
N GLN A 171 -6.48 -4.95 3.64
CA GLN A 171 -7.54 -5.96 3.64
C GLN A 171 -7.02 -7.31 4.18
N SER A 172 -5.86 -7.78 3.72
CA SER A 172 -5.25 -9.03 4.17
C SER A 172 -4.92 -9.01 5.66
N ILE A 173 -4.42 -7.87 6.17
CA ILE A 173 -4.15 -7.65 7.59
C ILE A 173 -5.43 -7.73 8.41
N ALA A 174 -6.50 -7.10 7.95
CA ALA A 174 -7.80 -7.15 8.61
C ALA A 174 -8.33 -8.59 8.70
N TYR A 175 -8.25 -9.33 7.60
CA TYR A 175 -8.64 -10.75 7.57
C TYR A 175 -7.82 -11.59 8.56
N ALA A 176 -6.50 -11.40 8.60
CA ALA A 176 -5.63 -12.13 9.53
C ALA A 176 -6.02 -11.86 10.99
N ARG A 177 -6.23 -10.60 11.36
CA ARG A 177 -6.61 -10.20 12.72
C ARG A 177 -7.96 -10.77 13.15
N VAL A 178 -8.96 -10.79 12.27
CA VAL A 178 -10.25 -11.40 12.53
C VAL A 178 -10.12 -12.91 12.79
N ASN A 179 -9.13 -13.55 12.19
CA ASN A 179 -8.81 -14.97 12.44
C ASN A 179 -7.82 -15.19 13.61
N GLY A 180 -7.54 -14.17 14.42
CA GLY A 180 -6.61 -14.27 15.56
C GLY A 180 -5.14 -14.38 15.15
N ILE A 181 -4.81 -14.08 13.89
CA ILE A 181 -3.44 -14.19 13.37
C ILE A 181 -2.78 -12.81 13.43
N VAL A 182 -1.73 -12.71 14.23
CA VAL A 182 -0.92 -11.49 14.33
C VAL A 182 0.04 -11.42 13.13
N PRO A 183 0.03 -10.33 12.34
CA PRO A 183 0.99 -10.18 11.25
C PRO A 183 2.45 -10.29 11.74
N PRO A 184 3.34 -11.01 11.01
CA PRO A 184 4.70 -11.31 11.48
C PRO A 184 5.50 -10.07 11.93
N TRP A 185 5.45 -8.99 11.17
CA TRP A 185 6.13 -7.71 11.54
C TRP A 185 5.57 -7.07 12.81
N THR A 186 4.28 -7.28 13.12
CA THR A 186 3.66 -6.82 14.37
C THR A 186 4.15 -7.66 15.55
N ALA A 187 4.18 -8.98 15.39
CA ALA A 187 4.68 -9.90 16.39
C ALA A 187 6.17 -9.62 16.72
N GLU A 188 6.98 -9.37 15.69
CA GLU A 188 8.39 -9.00 15.86
C GLU A 188 8.55 -7.66 16.61
N ALA A 189 7.76 -6.65 16.26
CA ALA A 189 7.79 -5.36 16.96
C ALA A 189 7.37 -5.48 18.43
N GLN A 190 6.36 -6.30 18.72
CA GLN A 190 5.92 -6.57 20.09
C GLN A 190 7.01 -7.29 20.90
N LYS A 191 7.68 -8.28 20.30
CA LYS A 191 8.81 -8.97 20.92
C LYS A 191 9.95 -8.01 21.28
N LYS A 192 10.39 -7.20 20.31
CA LYS A 192 11.43 -6.18 20.53
C LYS A 192 11.05 -5.15 21.60
N ALA A 193 9.77 -4.79 21.70
CA ALA A 193 9.27 -3.87 22.72
C ALA A 193 9.28 -4.52 24.12
N ALA A 194 8.97 -5.81 24.23
CA ALA A 194 9.01 -6.56 25.48
C ALA A 194 10.44 -6.71 26.00
N GLU A 195 11.41 -6.98 25.11
CA GLU A 195 12.84 -7.10 25.45
C GLU A 195 13.47 -5.79 25.95
N LYS A 196 12.88 -4.63 25.57
CA LYS A 196 13.38 -3.29 25.97
C LYS A 196 12.80 -2.79 27.30
N LYS A 197 11.79 -3.45 27.88
CA LYS A 197 11.26 -3.08 29.20
C LYS A 197 12.27 -3.51 30.25
N PRO A 198 12.84 -2.56 31.06
CA PRO A 198 13.68 -2.94 32.18
C PRO A 198 12.86 -3.77 33.17
N GLU A 199 13.46 -4.84 33.72
CA GLU A 199 12.89 -5.53 34.86
C GLU A 199 12.62 -4.52 35.98
N GLN A 200 11.34 -4.25 36.23
CA GLN A 200 10.96 -3.50 37.42
C GLN A 200 11.23 -4.42 38.63
N LYS A 201 12.37 -4.16 39.28
CA LYS A 201 12.66 -4.71 40.61
C LYS A 201 11.88 -3.98 41.65
#